data_5ef2f1609d786f748e371b2748be50bb
#
_entry.id   5ef2f1609d786f748e371b2748be50bb
#
_cell.length_a   1.000
_cell.length_b   1.000
_cell.length_c   1.000
_cell.angle_alpha   90.00
_cell.angle_beta   90.00
_cell.angle_gamma   90.00
#
_symmetry.space_group_name_H-M   'P 1'
#
loop_
_entity.id
_entity.type
_entity.pdbx_description
1 polymer ?
#
loop_
_entity_poly.entity_id
_entity_poly.type
_entity_poly.pdbx_seq_one_letter_code
_entity_poly.pdbx_strand_id
1 'polypeptide(L)'
;MRSTIKKPREADLRPLQLFFLAAAVFVVSAGYGALLPLLPAWLSRQIPGSTPSEVARHVGFLSGAYTAGVLIGAPIWGMISDRLGRTRILIFGLVGYVTSLLLLLLPSMGGLWTIYVLRATAGLFVAAVVPVVPALVAAHTPKAIRARRFAWLGAASLLGFLFGPGLNAVADALAAVFSNGVTLIALSTRIVIVLSALLGASMMLGLALTLPTHEGAAESDDNLAASAPAGFAALWWLSIAVNLVLSGFELGIVLQGRQHAELSTQQVALMFAECSLVMLAINALLFFTALLDKVSPRLVVAAGSLLALAGLSVLALHQTNEWMYIGVSLTSAGTGLVLPVISFLAAGASHRALGVTMGGLAAAGALGQTLGSTAGGWLFGAVERLSFAWLAAPLFAILILLVLRPSWWRATASRAALSPSH
;
A
#
# COMPACT_ATOMS: atom_id res chain seq x y z
N MET A 1 46.39 -22.65 -10.29
CA MET A 1 45.10 -23.14 -10.82
C MET A 1 44.08 -23.04 -9.71
N ARG A 2 43.39 -21.88 -9.54
CA ARG A 2 42.28 -21.72 -8.59
C ARG A 2 41.02 -22.15 -9.32
N SER A 3 40.44 -23.31 -8.95
CA SER A 3 39.17 -23.76 -9.43
C SER A 3 38.10 -22.76 -8.98
N THR A 4 37.57 -21.99 -9.94
CA THR A 4 36.34 -21.22 -9.78
C THR A 4 35.19 -22.22 -9.56
N ILE A 5 34.88 -22.50 -8.30
CA ILE A 5 33.65 -23.21 -7.94
C ILE A 5 32.51 -22.27 -8.36
N LYS A 6 31.88 -22.59 -9.50
CA LYS A 6 30.66 -21.95 -9.97
C LYS A 6 29.59 -22.19 -8.90
N LYS A 7 29.26 -21.16 -8.11
CA LYS A 7 28.12 -21.22 -7.17
C LYS A 7 26.92 -21.79 -7.90
N PRO A 8 26.19 -22.76 -7.31
CA PRO A 8 24.96 -23.26 -7.91
C PRO A 8 24.01 -22.08 -8.09
N ARG A 9 23.51 -21.86 -9.31
CA ARG A 9 22.44 -20.90 -9.58
C ARG A 9 21.28 -21.27 -8.68
N GLU A 10 20.90 -20.39 -7.76
CA GLU A 10 19.65 -20.53 -7.04
C GLU A 10 18.54 -20.78 -8.05
N ALA A 11 17.80 -21.88 -7.84
CA ALA A 11 16.79 -22.32 -8.80
C ALA A 11 15.73 -21.23 -8.97
N ASP A 12 15.38 -20.93 -10.20
CA ASP A 12 14.33 -19.94 -10.51
C ASP A 12 13.01 -20.35 -9.85
N LEU A 13 12.25 -19.36 -9.34
CA LEU A 13 10.95 -19.64 -8.70
C LEU A 13 9.99 -20.30 -9.68
N ARG A 14 9.37 -21.37 -9.25
CA ARG A 14 8.34 -22.08 -10.03
C ARG A 14 7.12 -21.17 -10.21
N PRO A 15 6.36 -21.30 -11.30
CA PRO A 15 5.15 -20.47 -11.52
C PRO A 15 4.17 -20.50 -10.36
N LEU A 16 4.00 -21.66 -9.71
CA LEU A 16 3.13 -21.85 -8.55
C LEU A 16 3.61 -21.05 -7.33
N GLN A 17 4.92 -20.97 -7.09
CA GLN A 17 5.51 -20.17 -6.02
C GLN A 17 5.30 -18.68 -6.25
N LEU A 18 5.51 -18.21 -7.49
CA LEU A 18 5.23 -16.82 -7.89
C LEU A 18 3.75 -16.49 -7.72
N PHE A 19 2.87 -17.41 -8.06
CA PHE A 19 1.43 -17.25 -7.87
C PHE A 19 1.09 -17.02 -6.39
N PHE A 20 1.56 -17.89 -5.48
CA PHE A 20 1.27 -17.73 -4.05
C PHE A 20 1.91 -16.49 -3.43
N LEU A 21 3.09 -16.07 -3.90
CA LEU A 21 3.72 -14.83 -3.47
C LEU A 21 2.90 -13.61 -3.91
N ALA A 22 2.45 -13.57 -5.16
CA ALA A 22 1.57 -12.52 -5.66
C ALA A 22 0.20 -12.53 -4.97
N ALA A 23 -0.35 -13.72 -4.73
CA ALA A 23 -1.62 -13.90 -4.04
C ALA A 23 -1.55 -13.47 -2.56
N ALA A 24 -0.42 -13.64 -1.87
CA ALA A 24 -0.24 -13.11 -0.52
C ALA A 24 -0.30 -11.56 -0.50
N VAL A 25 0.35 -10.91 -1.46
CA VAL A 25 0.26 -9.45 -1.62
C VAL A 25 -1.17 -9.01 -1.94
N PHE A 26 -1.83 -9.73 -2.87
CA PHE A 26 -3.24 -9.49 -3.22
C PHE A 26 -4.16 -9.55 -2.00
N VAL A 27 -4.07 -10.61 -1.20
CA VAL A 27 -4.96 -10.85 -0.04
C VAL A 27 -4.79 -9.80 1.05
N VAL A 28 -3.56 -9.41 1.33
CA VAL A 28 -3.28 -8.34 2.30
C VAL A 28 -3.87 -7.01 1.84
N SER A 29 -3.71 -6.69 0.54
CA SER A 29 -4.28 -5.47 -0.05
C SER A 29 -5.81 -5.52 -0.12
N ALA A 30 -6.40 -6.69 -0.42
CA ALA A 30 -7.85 -6.89 -0.44
C ALA A 30 -8.46 -6.71 0.96
N GLY A 31 -7.80 -7.26 1.99
CA GLY A 31 -8.24 -7.08 3.38
C GLY A 31 -8.20 -5.61 3.83
N TYR A 32 -7.17 -4.85 3.42
CA TYR A 32 -7.12 -3.41 3.68
C TYR A 32 -8.24 -2.65 2.94
N GLY A 33 -8.40 -2.89 1.63
CA GLY A 33 -9.42 -2.25 0.79
C GLY A 33 -10.85 -2.58 1.21
N ALA A 34 -11.09 -3.78 1.78
CA ALA A 34 -12.40 -4.17 2.30
C ALA A 34 -12.72 -3.51 3.64
N LEU A 35 -11.76 -3.42 4.55
CA LEU A 35 -11.99 -2.91 5.90
C LEU A 35 -12.12 -1.39 5.95
N LEU A 36 -11.39 -0.66 5.11
CA LEU A 36 -11.32 0.81 5.19
C LEU A 36 -12.68 1.49 5.01
N PRO A 37 -13.53 1.15 4.02
CA PRO A 37 -14.86 1.74 3.87
C PRO A 37 -15.84 1.40 5.01
N LEU A 38 -15.61 0.30 5.72
CA LEU A 38 -16.46 -0.15 6.83
C LEU A 38 -16.12 0.54 8.16
N LEU A 39 -14.90 1.07 8.31
CA LEU A 39 -14.44 1.64 9.58
C LEU A 39 -15.36 2.71 10.18
N PRO A 40 -15.90 3.69 9.42
CA PRO A 40 -16.77 4.71 10.01
C PRO A 40 -18.05 4.13 10.60
N ALA A 41 -18.71 3.24 9.84
CA ALA A 41 -19.97 2.60 10.28
C ALA A 41 -19.74 1.63 11.45
N TRP A 42 -18.65 0.90 11.45
CA TRP A 42 -18.27 0.00 12.54
C TRP A 42 -17.91 0.77 13.81
N LEU A 43 -17.11 1.83 13.67
CA LEU A 43 -16.62 2.61 14.81
C LEU A 43 -17.73 3.40 15.50
N SER A 44 -18.67 4.00 14.75
CA SER A 44 -19.79 4.73 15.33
C SER A 44 -20.68 3.87 16.25
N ARG A 45 -20.60 2.55 16.13
CA ARG A 45 -21.28 1.60 17.02
C ARG A 45 -20.46 1.29 18.27
N GLN A 46 -19.13 1.36 18.18
CA GLN A 46 -18.23 1.14 19.31
C GLN A 46 -18.20 2.34 20.28
N ILE A 47 -18.52 3.54 19.76
CA ILE A 47 -18.56 4.79 20.54
C ILE A 47 -19.92 5.48 20.37
N PRO A 48 -20.99 4.95 21.01
CA PRO A 48 -22.32 5.54 20.93
C PRO A 48 -22.31 6.99 21.44
N GLY A 49 -23.03 7.88 20.74
CA GLY A 49 -23.10 9.31 21.12
C GLY A 49 -21.93 10.17 20.62
N SER A 50 -20.95 9.58 19.93
CA SER A 50 -19.87 10.35 19.32
C SER A 50 -20.34 11.22 18.14
N THR A 51 -19.74 12.39 17.99
CA THR A 51 -19.96 13.28 16.86
C THR A 51 -19.34 12.72 15.58
N PRO A 52 -19.82 13.10 14.38
CA PRO A 52 -19.19 12.71 13.12
C PRO A 52 -17.70 13.07 13.05
N SER A 53 -17.32 14.19 13.63
CA SER A 53 -15.93 14.66 13.74
C SER A 53 -15.06 13.74 14.62
N GLU A 54 -15.60 13.23 15.73
CA GLU A 54 -14.89 12.26 16.57
C GLU A 54 -14.73 10.92 15.88
N VAL A 55 -15.76 10.43 15.19
CA VAL A 55 -15.65 9.21 14.37
C VAL A 55 -14.59 9.39 13.30
N ALA A 56 -14.58 10.52 12.59
CA ALA A 56 -13.57 10.81 11.56
C ALA A 56 -12.14 10.78 12.12
N ARG A 57 -11.91 11.41 13.28
CA ARG A 57 -10.60 11.37 13.96
C ARG A 57 -10.17 9.94 14.31
N HIS A 58 -11.07 9.15 14.88
CA HIS A 58 -10.77 7.77 15.24
C HIS A 58 -10.52 6.88 14.01
N VAL A 59 -11.26 7.07 12.91
CA VAL A 59 -11.02 6.36 11.65
C VAL A 59 -9.63 6.69 11.11
N GLY A 60 -9.24 7.97 11.11
CA GLY A 60 -7.91 8.41 10.69
C GLY A 60 -6.80 7.82 11.57
N PHE A 61 -6.96 7.87 12.88
CA PHE A 61 -5.98 7.30 13.80
C PHE A 61 -5.89 5.77 13.71
N LEU A 62 -6.99 5.07 13.49
CA LEU A 62 -6.99 3.61 13.29
C LEU A 62 -6.30 3.21 11.99
N SER A 63 -6.53 3.97 10.92
CA SER A 63 -5.82 3.78 9.65
C SER A 63 -4.34 4.12 9.81
N GLY A 64 -4.03 5.23 10.50
CA GLY A 64 -2.66 5.62 10.85
C GLY A 64 -1.95 4.59 11.74
N ALA A 65 -2.63 4.00 12.72
CA ALA A 65 -2.06 2.94 13.56
C ALA A 65 -1.64 1.70 12.76
N TYR A 66 -2.48 1.30 11.79
CA TYR A 66 -2.13 0.20 10.89
C TYR A 66 -0.88 0.52 10.04
N THR A 67 -0.83 1.68 9.42
CA THR A 67 0.33 2.08 8.59
C THR A 67 1.57 2.39 9.42
N ALA A 68 1.43 2.87 10.67
CA ALA A 68 2.51 2.98 11.63
C ALA A 68 3.08 1.60 12.03
N GLY A 69 2.20 0.59 12.17
CA GLY A 69 2.62 -0.80 12.33
C GLY A 69 3.47 -1.28 11.15
N VAL A 70 3.06 -0.95 9.91
CA VAL A 70 3.86 -1.25 8.70
C VAL A 70 5.19 -0.52 8.72
N LEU A 71 5.21 0.77 9.08
CA LEU A 71 6.42 1.58 9.16
C LEU A 71 7.46 0.97 10.12
N ILE A 72 7.02 0.56 11.31
CA ILE A 72 7.88 -0.04 12.32
C ILE A 72 8.28 -1.45 11.91
N GLY A 73 7.34 -2.23 11.38
CA GLY A 73 7.56 -3.63 11.03
C GLY A 73 8.48 -3.82 9.83
N ALA A 74 8.44 -2.96 8.82
CA ALA A 74 9.18 -3.15 7.59
C ALA A 74 10.70 -3.29 7.79
N PRO A 75 11.40 -2.42 8.53
CA PRO A 75 12.82 -2.60 8.81
C PRO A 75 13.10 -3.81 9.72
N ILE A 76 12.22 -4.07 10.69
CA ILE A 76 12.38 -5.18 11.64
C ILE A 76 12.32 -6.51 10.90
N TRP A 77 11.27 -6.75 10.12
CA TRP A 77 11.09 -7.99 9.36
C TRP A 77 12.09 -8.13 8.22
N GLY A 78 12.49 -7.02 7.61
CA GLY A 78 13.58 -7.01 6.63
C GLY A 78 14.87 -7.61 7.21
N MET A 79 15.33 -7.08 8.35
CA MET A 79 16.53 -7.57 9.04
C MET A 79 16.38 -9.01 9.55
N ILE A 80 15.24 -9.34 10.14
CA ILE A 80 15.00 -10.68 10.68
C ILE A 80 14.90 -11.71 9.54
N SER A 81 14.30 -11.36 8.41
CA SER A 81 14.15 -12.26 7.26
C SER A 81 15.50 -12.65 6.62
N ASP A 82 16.45 -11.76 6.64
CA ASP A 82 17.81 -12.05 6.13
C ASP A 82 18.57 -13.03 7.04
N ARG A 83 18.23 -13.09 8.35
CA ARG A 83 18.87 -14.01 9.33
C ARG A 83 18.15 -15.35 9.47
N LEU A 84 16.81 -15.34 9.57
CA LEU A 84 16.01 -16.53 9.86
C LEU A 84 15.44 -17.20 8.61
N GLY A 85 15.62 -16.58 7.43
CA GLY A 85 15.07 -17.03 6.16
C GLY A 85 13.75 -16.36 5.81
N ARG A 86 13.64 -15.91 4.56
CA ARG A 86 12.52 -15.10 4.07
C ARG A 86 11.19 -15.83 4.10
N THR A 87 11.18 -17.12 3.72
CA THR A 87 9.96 -17.97 3.74
C THR A 87 9.38 -18.10 5.14
N ARG A 88 10.21 -18.31 6.18
CA ARG A 88 9.74 -18.43 7.57
C ARG A 88 9.09 -17.13 8.06
N ILE A 89 9.72 -16.00 7.79
CA ILE A 89 9.20 -14.69 8.20
C ILE A 89 7.91 -14.34 7.47
N LEU A 90 7.79 -14.68 6.18
CA LEU A 90 6.57 -14.50 5.41
C LEU A 90 5.40 -15.28 6.01
N ILE A 91 5.60 -16.56 6.32
CA ILE A 91 4.58 -17.43 6.95
C ILE A 91 4.21 -16.87 8.34
N PHE A 92 5.21 -16.50 9.15
CA PHE A 92 4.98 -15.94 10.48
C PHE A 92 4.20 -14.61 10.42
N GLY A 93 4.51 -13.76 9.46
CA GLY A 93 3.76 -12.52 9.19
C GLY A 93 2.30 -12.77 8.83
N LEU A 94 2.03 -13.75 7.96
CA LEU A 94 0.67 -14.12 7.60
C LEU A 94 -0.10 -14.73 8.78
N VAL A 95 0.54 -15.56 9.63
CA VAL A 95 -0.06 -16.08 10.88
C VAL A 95 -0.46 -14.90 11.78
N GLY A 96 0.46 -13.97 12.02
CA GLY A 96 0.20 -12.80 12.87
C GLY A 96 -0.91 -11.91 12.30
N TYR A 97 -0.94 -11.70 10.98
CA TYR A 97 -1.99 -10.95 10.30
C TYR A 97 -3.36 -11.60 10.48
N VAL A 98 -3.49 -12.90 10.18
CA VAL A 98 -4.73 -13.66 10.33
C VAL A 98 -5.21 -13.65 11.79
N THR A 99 -4.29 -13.89 12.73
CA THR A 99 -4.60 -13.85 14.16
C THR A 99 -5.08 -12.48 14.59
N SER A 100 -4.42 -11.40 14.15
CA SER A 100 -4.84 -10.02 14.46
C SER A 100 -6.24 -9.71 13.93
N LEU A 101 -6.59 -10.20 12.73
CA LEU A 101 -7.93 -10.07 12.16
C LEU A 101 -8.97 -10.84 12.98
N LEU A 102 -8.70 -12.10 13.34
CA LEU A 102 -9.63 -12.92 14.11
C LEU A 102 -9.87 -12.37 15.53
N LEU A 103 -8.84 -11.78 16.15
CA LEU A 103 -8.97 -11.13 17.45
C LEU A 103 -9.90 -9.89 17.41
N LEU A 104 -10.05 -9.23 16.24
CA LEU A 104 -11.04 -8.15 16.08
C LEU A 104 -12.50 -8.63 16.17
N LEU A 105 -12.75 -9.94 16.03
CA LEU A 105 -14.09 -10.53 16.18
C LEU A 105 -14.51 -10.72 17.63
N LEU A 106 -13.54 -10.75 18.54
CA LEU A 106 -13.84 -10.91 19.96
C LEU A 106 -14.52 -9.65 20.50
N PRO A 107 -15.53 -9.80 21.40
CA PRO A 107 -16.10 -8.66 22.08
C PRO A 107 -14.99 -7.85 22.76
N SER A 108 -15.01 -6.54 22.59
CA SER A 108 -13.94 -5.66 23.05
C SER A 108 -13.83 -5.65 24.57
N MET A 109 -13.01 -6.52 25.14
CA MET A 109 -12.69 -6.54 26.57
C MET A 109 -11.91 -5.31 27.05
N GLY A 110 -11.32 -4.53 26.13
CA GLY A 110 -10.47 -3.37 26.43
C GLY A 110 -10.87 -2.06 25.74
N GLY A 111 -12.09 -1.96 25.20
CA GLY A 111 -12.56 -0.74 24.53
C GLY A 111 -11.77 -0.40 23.27
N LEU A 112 -11.75 0.89 22.91
CA LEU A 112 -11.06 1.39 21.70
C LEU A 112 -9.57 1.09 21.65
N TRP A 113 -8.87 1.06 22.78
CA TRP A 113 -7.44 0.78 22.84
C TRP A 113 -7.09 -0.59 22.27
N THR A 114 -7.89 -1.61 22.55
CA THR A 114 -7.68 -2.96 21.98
C THR A 114 -7.76 -2.92 20.45
N ILE A 115 -8.70 -2.17 19.89
CA ILE A 115 -8.85 -2.02 18.44
C ILE A 115 -7.62 -1.33 17.83
N TYR A 116 -7.10 -0.27 18.46
CA TYR A 116 -5.87 0.40 18.03
C TYR A 116 -4.68 -0.54 18.03
N VAL A 117 -4.48 -1.28 19.12
CA VAL A 117 -3.38 -2.24 19.26
C VAL A 117 -3.50 -3.33 18.20
N LEU A 118 -4.69 -3.91 18.01
CA LEU A 118 -4.89 -4.96 17.00
C LEU A 118 -4.68 -4.43 15.57
N ARG A 119 -5.08 -3.19 15.28
CA ARG A 119 -4.82 -2.57 13.97
C ARG A 119 -3.33 -2.32 13.75
N ALA A 120 -2.61 -1.79 14.74
CA ALA A 120 -1.16 -1.59 14.68
C ALA A 120 -0.44 -2.94 14.54
N THR A 121 -0.86 -3.96 15.28
CA THR A 121 -0.31 -5.32 15.21
C THR A 121 -0.57 -5.96 13.85
N ALA A 122 -1.77 -5.81 13.28
CA ALA A 122 -2.05 -6.27 11.93
C ALA A 122 -1.11 -5.61 10.90
N GLY A 123 -0.90 -4.29 11.00
CA GLY A 123 0.06 -3.57 10.17
C GLY A 123 1.50 -4.05 10.35
N LEU A 124 1.91 -4.29 11.60
CA LEU A 124 3.24 -4.83 11.93
C LEU A 124 3.47 -6.18 11.22
N PHE A 125 2.51 -7.09 11.25
CA PHE A 125 2.64 -8.39 10.60
C PHE A 125 2.51 -8.32 9.06
N VAL A 126 1.68 -7.43 8.53
CA VAL A 126 1.62 -7.16 7.08
C VAL A 126 2.97 -6.67 6.55
N ALA A 127 3.72 -5.95 7.35
CA ALA A 127 5.07 -5.52 7.00
C ALA A 127 6.06 -6.69 6.78
N ALA A 128 5.76 -7.90 7.21
CA ALA A 128 6.51 -9.10 6.84
C ALA A 128 6.23 -9.55 5.39
N VAL A 129 5.09 -9.14 4.80
CA VAL A 129 4.74 -9.48 3.41
C VAL A 129 5.30 -8.44 2.44
N VAL A 130 5.05 -7.16 2.70
CA VAL A 130 5.32 -6.04 1.78
C VAL A 130 6.79 -5.94 1.32
N PRO A 131 7.83 -5.95 2.19
CA PRO A 131 9.23 -5.94 1.77
C PRO A 131 9.79 -7.32 1.46
N VAL A 132 9.33 -8.38 2.14
CA VAL A 132 9.94 -9.71 2.04
C VAL A 132 9.57 -10.41 0.73
N VAL A 133 8.32 -10.27 0.24
CA VAL A 133 7.92 -10.85 -1.05
C VAL A 133 8.74 -10.28 -2.22
N PRO A 134 8.85 -8.96 -2.42
CA PRO A 134 9.74 -8.41 -3.44
C PRO A 134 11.21 -8.84 -3.27
N ALA A 135 11.72 -8.89 -2.04
CA ALA A 135 13.09 -9.32 -1.77
C ALA A 135 13.30 -10.79 -2.16
N LEU A 136 12.36 -11.67 -1.86
CA LEU A 136 12.39 -13.08 -2.25
C LEU A 136 12.35 -13.25 -3.77
N VAL A 137 11.43 -12.53 -4.44
CA VAL A 137 11.34 -12.52 -5.90
C VAL A 137 12.62 -11.97 -6.52
N ALA A 138 13.22 -10.91 -5.96
CA ALA A 138 14.47 -10.34 -6.46
C ALA A 138 15.64 -11.32 -6.39
N ALA A 139 15.77 -12.06 -5.28
CA ALA A 139 16.83 -13.04 -5.06
C ALA A 139 16.82 -14.18 -6.09
N HIS A 140 15.60 -14.66 -6.43
CA HIS A 140 15.41 -15.83 -7.31
C HIS A 140 15.03 -15.45 -8.75
N THR A 141 15.24 -14.18 -9.16
CA THR A 141 14.87 -13.71 -10.49
C THR A 141 16.07 -13.14 -11.23
N PRO A 142 16.36 -13.60 -12.47
CA PRO A 142 17.35 -12.98 -13.33
C PRO A 142 17.08 -11.48 -13.51
N LYS A 143 18.16 -10.68 -13.58
CA LYS A 143 18.04 -9.20 -13.66
C LYS A 143 17.16 -8.75 -14.83
N ALA A 144 17.25 -9.42 -15.99
CA ALA A 144 16.52 -9.07 -17.21
C ALA A 144 14.99 -9.09 -17.07
N ILE A 145 14.43 -9.95 -16.19
CA ILE A 145 12.98 -10.11 -16.03
C ILE A 145 12.46 -9.63 -14.65
N ARG A 146 13.37 -9.13 -13.80
CA ARG A 146 13.04 -8.69 -12.42
C ARG A 146 12.02 -7.55 -12.40
N ALA A 147 12.20 -6.56 -13.25
CA ALA A 147 11.27 -5.43 -13.37
C ALA A 147 9.86 -5.92 -13.72
N ARG A 148 9.75 -6.88 -14.65
CA ARG A 148 8.48 -7.48 -15.03
C ARG A 148 7.80 -8.20 -13.87
N ARG A 149 8.56 -8.97 -13.05
CA ARG A 149 8.00 -9.66 -11.87
C ARG A 149 7.56 -8.66 -10.79
N PHE A 150 8.27 -7.55 -10.59
CA PHE A 150 7.84 -6.49 -9.69
C PHE A 150 6.57 -5.79 -10.17
N ALA A 151 6.43 -5.55 -11.47
CA ALA A 151 5.19 -5.01 -12.02
C ALA A 151 3.99 -5.94 -11.77
N TRP A 152 4.17 -7.26 -11.85
CA TRP A 152 3.14 -8.24 -11.48
C TRP A 152 2.77 -8.20 -10.01
N LEU A 153 3.74 -8.03 -9.10
CA LEU A 153 3.46 -7.86 -7.67
C LEU A 153 2.68 -6.57 -7.40
N GLY A 154 3.05 -5.47 -8.06
CA GLY A 154 2.32 -4.21 -7.99
C GLY A 154 0.89 -4.34 -8.52
N ALA A 155 0.71 -5.00 -9.67
CA ALA A 155 -0.60 -5.29 -10.22
C ALA A 155 -1.44 -6.17 -9.28
N ALA A 156 -0.85 -7.19 -8.66
CA ALA A 156 -1.53 -8.03 -7.67
C ALA A 156 -2.00 -7.23 -6.44
N SER A 157 -1.19 -6.26 -5.97
CA SER A 157 -1.58 -5.35 -4.89
C SER A 157 -2.78 -4.49 -5.27
N LEU A 158 -2.73 -3.85 -6.44
CA LEU A 158 -3.82 -3.00 -6.95
C LEU A 158 -5.10 -3.80 -7.21
N LEU A 159 -4.97 -5.00 -7.78
CA LEU A 159 -6.10 -5.91 -7.95
C LEU A 159 -6.69 -6.32 -6.59
N GLY A 160 -5.85 -6.61 -5.58
CA GLY A 160 -6.32 -6.87 -4.24
C GLY A 160 -7.16 -5.71 -3.70
N PHE A 161 -6.65 -4.50 -3.82
CA PHE A 161 -7.36 -3.29 -3.39
C PHE A 161 -8.69 -3.09 -4.14
N LEU A 162 -8.70 -3.35 -5.45
CA LEU A 162 -9.89 -3.32 -6.30
C LEU A 162 -10.95 -4.36 -5.87
N PHE A 163 -10.52 -5.56 -5.47
CA PHE A 163 -11.41 -6.62 -5.02
C PHE A 163 -11.88 -6.46 -3.56
N GLY A 164 -11.30 -5.54 -2.80
CA GLY A 164 -11.75 -5.22 -1.43
C GLY A 164 -13.25 -4.92 -1.33
N PRO A 165 -13.78 -3.97 -2.13
CA PRO A 165 -15.22 -3.71 -2.21
C PRO A 165 -16.05 -4.93 -2.62
N GLY A 166 -15.51 -5.82 -3.45
CA GLY A 166 -16.15 -7.09 -3.79
C GLY A 166 -16.33 -8.02 -2.59
N LEU A 167 -15.37 -8.06 -1.67
CA LEU A 167 -15.51 -8.78 -0.40
C LEU A 167 -16.65 -8.20 0.44
N ASN A 168 -16.83 -6.87 0.44
CA ASN A 168 -17.95 -6.22 1.12
C ASN A 168 -19.29 -6.63 0.50
N ALA A 169 -19.39 -6.62 -0.83
CA ALA A 169 -20.61 -7.04 -1.52
C ALA A 169 -20.99 -8.50 -1.23
N VAL A 170 -20.01 -9.40 -1.20
CA VAL A 170 -20.22 -10.80 -0.82
C VAL A 170 -20.65 -10.90 0.64
N ALA A 171 -20.02 -10.15 1.54
CA ALA A 171 -20.35 -10.16 2.96
C ALA A 171 -21.76 -9.60 3.21
N ASP A 172 -22.18 -8.56 2.49
CA ASP A 172 -23.52 -7.98 2.59
C ASP A 172 -24.59 -8.98 2.11
N ALA A 173 -24.32 -9.68 1.00
CA ALA A 173 -25.21 -10.72 0.47
C ALA A 173 -25.34 -11.89 1.47
N LEU A 174 -24.24 -12.37 2.05
CA LEU A 174 -24.26 -13.41 3.08
C LEU A 174 -24.97 -12.93 4.36
N ALA A 175 -24.70 -11.69 4.79
CA ALA A 175 -25.35 -11.12 5.95
C ALA A 175 -26.88 -11.04 5.76
N ALA A 176 -27.35 -10.70 4.55
CA ALA A 176 -28.78 -10.65 4.25
C ALA A 176 -29.46 -12.03 4.39
N VAL A 177 -28.75 -13.11 4.04
CA VAL A 177 -29.27 -14.49 4.17
C VAL A 177 -29.30 -14.96 5.64
N PHE A 178 -28.28 -14.58 6.43
CA PHE A 178 -28.10 -15.10 7.79
C PHE A 178 -28.54 -14.13 8.90
N SER A 179 -29.17 -13.00 8.58
CA SER A 179 -29.57 -11.98 9.57
C SER A 179 -30.77 -12.42 10.39
N ASN A 180 -30.54 -13.19 11.43
CA ASN A 180 -31.54 -13.53 12.45
C ASN A 180 -31.49 -12.52 13.59
N GLY A 181 -32.04 -11.29 13.39
CA GLY A 181 -32.12 -10.28 14.44
C GLY A 181 -30.83 -9.49 14.76
N VAL A 182 -29.70 -9.80 14.13
CA VAL A 182 -28.47 -9.03 14.17
C VAL A 182 -28.51 -7.93 13.12
N THR A 183 -28.02 -6.73 13.44
CA THR A 183 -27.96 -5.64 12.47
C THR A 183 -27.05 -6.04 11.30
N LEU A 184 -27.56 -5.90 10.06
CA LEU A 184 -26.86 -6.30 8.82
C LEU A 184 -25.41 -5.83 8.75
N ILE A 185 -25.16 -4.55 9.11
CA ILE A 185 -23.78 -3.99 9.05
C ILE A 185 -22.83 -4.66 10.06
N ALA A 186 -23.29 -5.05 11.25
CA ALA A 186 -22.44 -5.73 12.22
C ALA A 186 -22.07 -7.15 11.74
N LEU A 187 -23.03 -7.84 11.15
CA LEU A 187 -22.82 -9.17 10.60
C LEU A 187 -21.91 -9.10 9.35
N SER A 188 -22.18 -8.16 8.44
CA SER A 188 -21.35 -7.94 7.25
C SER A 188 -19.89 -7.65 7.63
N THR A 189 -19.64 -6.76 8.59
CA THR A 189 -18.27 -6.47 9.05
C THR A 189 -17.57 -7.71 9.60
N ARG A 190 -18.28 -8.55 10.39
CA ARG A 190 -17.72 -9.81 10.89
C ARG A 190 -17.40 -10.78 9.76
N ILE A 191 -18.27 -10.91 8.76
CA ILE A 191 -18.08 -11.77 7.59
C ILE A 191 -16.88 -11.30 6.78
N VAL A 192 -16.70 -9.99 6.55
CA VAL A 192 -15.51 -9.45 5.86
C VAL A 192 -14.22 -9.83 6.58
N ILE A 193 -14.20 -9.69 7.90
CA ILE A 193 -13.02 -10.07 8.70
C ILE A 193 -12.73 -11.57 8.57
N VAL A 194 -13.77 -12.42 8.66
CA VAL A 194 -13.62 -13.88 8.50
C VAL A 194 -13.15 -14.25 7.11
N LEU A 195 -13.75 -13.67 6.06
CA LEU A 195 -13.34 -13.92 4.68
C LEU A 195 -11.89 -13.50 4.43
N SER A 196 -11.48 -12.33 4.92
CA SER A 196 -10.10 -11.85 4.83
C SER A 196 -9.13 -12.77 5.58
N ALA A 197 -9.51 -13.26 6.75
CA ALA A 197 -8.72 -14.20 7.53
C ALA A 197 -8.60 -15.58 6.84
N LEU A 198 -9.68 -16.09 6.27
CA LEU A 198 -9.68 -17.35 5.51
C LEU A 198 -8.83 -17.27 4.25
N LEU A 199 -8.92 -16.15 3.51
CA LEU A 199 -8.04 -15.89 2.37
C LEU A 199 -6.58 -15.81 2.79
N GLY A 200 -6.27 -15.12 3.89
CA GLY A 200 -4.92 -15.05 4.46
C GLY A 200 -4.40 -16.43 4.86
N ALA A 201 -5.21 -17.22 5.54
CA ALA A 201 -4.86 -18.59 5.97
C ALA A 201 -4.64 -19.53 4.77
N SER A 202 -5.46 -19.42 3.72
CA SER A 202 -5.29 -20.23 2.51
C SER A 202 -3.98 -19.90 1.78
N MET A 203 -3.60 -18.63 1.70
CA MET A 203 -2.32 -18.21 1.11
C MET A 203 -1.13 -18.62 1.97
N MET A 204 -1.25 -18.51 3.28
CA MET A 204 -0.25 -19.01 4.22
C MET A 204 0.00 -20.51 4.02
N LEU A 205 -1.07 -21.31 3.92
CA LEU A 205 -0.96 -22.75 3.68
C LEU A 205 -0.33 -23.05 2.32
N GLY A 206 -0.74 -22.35 1.27
CA GLY A 206 -0.17 -22.49 -0.08
C GLY A 206 1.33 -22.18 -0.11
N LEU A 207 1.76 -21.11 0.58
CA LEU A 207 3.18 -20.78 0.71
C LEU A 207 3.95 -21.81 1.52
N ALA A 208 3.40 -22.30 2.64
CA ALA A 208 4.03 -23.31 3.48
C ALA A 208 4.23 -24.64 2.73
N LEU A 209 3.32 -25.00 1.82
CA LEU A 209 3.40 -26.22 1.02
C LEU A 209 4.31 -26.11 -0.21
N THR A 210 4.54 -24.90 -0.72
CA THR A 210 5.23 -24.70 -2.01
C THR A 210 6.63 -24.13 -1.87
N LEU A 211 6.91 -23.33 -0.84
CA LEU A 211 8.23 -22.75 -0.62
C LEU A 211 9.08 -23.62 0.31
N PRO A 212 10.38 -23.79 0.00
CA PRO A 212 11.29 -24.51 0.89
C PRO A 212 11.51 -23.70 2.17
N THR A 213 11.40 -24.35 3.31
CA THR A 213 11.64 -23.72 4.63
C THR A 213 13.13 -23.57 4.97
N HIS A 214 14.01 -24.23 4.20
CA HIS A 214 15.47 -24.18 4.36
C HIS A 214 16.08 -23.34 3.23
N GLU A 215 15.83 -22.03 3.24
CA GLU A 215 16.72 -21.11 2.56
C GLU A 215 17.93 -20.92 3.47
N GLY A 216 19.11 -21.28 2.98
CA GLY A 216 20.36 -20.93 3.68
C GLY A 216 20.34 -19.43 3.94
N ALA A 217 20.74 -19.02 5.16
CA ALA A 217 20.92 -17.62 5.48
C ALA A 217 21.70 -16.97 4.32
N ALA A 218 21.12 -15.96 3.68
CA ALA A 218 21.85 -15.23 2.66
C ALA A 218 23.14 -14.76 3.36
N GLU A 219 24.31 -15.11 2.78
CA GLU A 219 25.57 -14.55 3.23
C GLU A 219 25.37 -13.04 3.33
N SER A 220 25.22 -12.57 4.54
CA SER A 220 25.22 -11.14 4.85
C SER A 220 26.61 -10.66 4.45
N ASP A 221 26.67 -9.98 3.31
CA ASP A 221 27.84 -9.21 2.95
C ASP A 221 27.95 -8.15 4.06
N ASP A 222 28.87 -8.37 5.02
CA ASP A 222 29.07 -7.52 6.22
C ASP A 222 29.41 -6.05 5.89
N ASN A 223 29.47 -5.72 4.62
CA ASN A 223 29.60 -4.36 4.09
C ASN A 223 28.28 -3.58 3.94
N LEU A 224 27.16 -4.03 4.54
CA LEU A 224 25.84 -3.37 4.48
C LEU A 224 25.73 -2.06 5.28
N ALA A 225 26.82 -1.56 5.87
CA ALA A 225 26.93 -0.16 6.31
C ALA A 225 27.14 0.81 5.13
N ALA A 226 26.77 0.44 3.91
CA ALA A 226 26.76 1.37 2.79
C ALA A 226 25.69 2.43 3.05
N SER A 227 26.15 3.62 3.49
CA SER A 227 25.38 4.84 3.57
C SER A 227 24.53 4.98 2.30
N ALA A 228 23.24 5.26 2.47
CA ALA A 228 22.33 5.48 1.35
C ALA A 228 22.96 6.46 0.36
N PRO A 229 23.05 6.12 -0.94
CA PRO A 229 23.71 6.97 -1.91
C PRO A 229 23.10 8.38 -1.93
N ALA A 230 23.91 9.41 -2.09
CA ALA A 230 23.44 10.78 -2.25
C ALA A 230 22.38 10.84 -3.37
N GLY A 231 21.19 11.33 -3.07
CA GLY A 231 20.03 11.35 -3.99
C GLY A 231 18.85 10.48 -3.54
N PHE A 232 19.06 9.51 -2.64
CA PHE A 232 17.94 8.70 -2.10
C PHE A 232 16.99 9.50 -1.22
N ALA A 233 17.48 10.47 -0.48
CA ALA A 233 16.65 11.37 0.31
C ALA A 233 15.53 11.99 -0.53
N ALA A 234 15.82 12.28 -1.80
CA ALA A 234 14.88 12.80 -2.76
C ALA A 234 13.70 11.86 -3.02
N LEU A 235 14.02 10.60 -3.29
CA LEU A 235 13.01 9.57 -3.58
C LEU A 235 12.19 9.26 -2.32
N TRP A 236 12.80 9.31 -1.13
CA TRP A 236 12.08 9.13 0.12
C TRP A 236 11.09 10.28 0.36
N TRP A 237 11.52 11.54 0.20
CA TRP A 237 10.62 12.70 0.32
C TRP A 237 9.48 12.64 -0.68
N LEU A 238 9.75 12.27 -1.92
CA LEU A 238 8.74 12.10 -2.94
C LEU A 238 7.77 10.96 -2.57
N SER A 239 8.29 9.84 -2.07
CA SER A 239 7.47 8.72 -1.60
C SER A 239 6.60 9.12 -0.41
N ILE A 240 7.14 9.84 0.59
CA ILE A 240 6.38 10.36 1.73
C ILE A 240 5.25 11.25 1.23
N ALA A 241 5.56 12.24 0.39
CA ALA A 241 4.59 13.22 -0.07
C ALA A 241 3.44 12.58 -0.88
N VAL A 242 3.76 11.70 -1.83
CA VAL A 242 2.73 11.06 -2.67
C VAL A 242 1.88 10.07 -1.87
N ASN A 243 2.49 9.29 -0.98
CA ASN A 243 1.73 8.37 -0.12
C ASN A 243 0.90 9.10 0.94
N LEU A 244 1.35 10.26 1.42
CA LEU A 244 0.55 11.14 2.28
C LEU A 244 -0.70 11.62 1.54
N VAL A 245 -0.53 12.08 0.29
CA VAL A 245 -1.66 12.52 -0.55
C VAL A 245 -2.61 11.35 -0.79
N LEU A 246 -2.09 10.20 -1.20
CA LEU A 246 -2.92 9.03 -1.51
C LEU A 246 -3.73 8.58 -0.30
N SER A 247 -3.09 8.42 0.86
CA SER A 247 -3.75 7.94 2.07
C SER A 247 -4.74 8.97 2.65
N GLY A 248 -4.40 10.26 2.61
CA GLY A 248 -5.32 11.34 3.01
C GLY A 248 -6.53 11.46 2.07
N PHE A 249 -6.31 11.25 0.78
CA PHE A 249 -7.36 11.20 -0.25
C PHE A 249 -8.28 9.99 -0.06
N GLU A 250 -7.73 8.78 0.08
CA GLU A 250 -8.52 7.57 0.34
C GLU A 250 -9.39 7.72 1.59
N LEU A 251 -8.80 8.23 2.67
CA LEU A 251 -9.54 8.47 3.90
C LEU A 251 -10.62 9.54 3.71
N GLY A 252 -10.31 10.61 2.98
CA GLY A 252 -11.26 11.65 2.64
C GLY A 252 -12.51 11.11 1.93
N ILE A 253 -12.34 10.21 0.94
CA ILE A 253 -13.46 9.54 0.25
C ILE A 253 -14.31 8.74 1.25
N VAL A 254 -13.69 7.96 2.13
CA VAL A 254 -14.41 7.17 3.15
C VAL A 254 -15.24 8.06 4.07
N LEU A 255 -14.70 9.22 4.46
CA LEU A 255 -15.35 10.12 5.39
C LEU A 255 -16.45 10.96 4.72
N GLN A 256 -16.36 11.24 3.41
CA GLN A 256 -17.40 11.91 2.64
C GLN A 256 -18.75 11.17 2.72
N GLY A 257 -18.74 9.85 2.67
CA GLY A 257 -19.96 9.04 2.83
C GLY A 257 -20.70 9.25 4.15
N ARG A 258 -20.09 9.94 5.12
CA ARG A 258 -20.73 10.29 6.42
C ARG A 258 -21.23 11.73 6.47
N GLN A 259 -20.65 12.61 5.69
CA GLN A 259 -21.08 14.02 5.61
C GLN A 259 -22.22 14.22 4.61
N HIS A 260 -22.25 13.41 3.55
CA HIS A 260 -23.28 13.42 2.53
C HIS A 260 -24.23 12.24 2.71
N ALA A 261 -25.44 12.51 3.24
CA ALA A 261 -26.46 11.50 3.46
C ALA A 261 -26.89 10.76 2.16
N GLU A 262 -26.58 11.35 1.01
CA GLU A 262 -26.84 10.79 -0.32
C GLU A 262 -25.81 9.74 -0.75
N LEU A 263 -24.61 9.70 -0.13
CA LEU A 263 -23.58 8.73 -0.44
C LEU A 263 -23.73 7.45 0.36
N SER A 264 -24.15 6.40 -0.30
CA SER A 264 -24.21 5.07 0.30
C SER A 264 -22.80 4.48 0.49
N THR A 265 -22.65 3.56 1.44
CA THR A 265 -21.40 2.78 1.62
C THR A 265 -20.98 2.07 0.33
N GLN A 266 -21.95 1.65 -0.49
CA GLN A 266 -21.70 1.01 -1.77
C GLN A 266 -21.09 1.98 -2.79
N GLN A 267 -21.54 3.24 -2.84
CA GLN A 267 -20.96 4.27 -3.73
C GLN A 267 -19.52 4.59 -3.31
N VAL A 268 -19.25 4.70 -2.01
CA VAL A 268 -17.88 4.85 -1.50
C VAL A 268 -17.00 3.66 -1.91
N ALA A 269 -17.51 2.44 -1.79
CA ALA A 269 -16.81 1.23 -2.23
C ALA A 269 -16.54 1.23 -3.75
N LEU A 270 -17.49 1.72 -4.58
CA LEU A 270 -17.30 1.87 -6.02
C LEU A 270 -16.23 2.92 -6.35
N MET A 271 -16.14 4.03 -5.62
CA MET A 271 -15.06 5.03 -5.79
C MET A 271 -13.68 4.43 -5.48
N PHE A 272 -13.59 3.53 -4.48
CA PHE A 272 -12.36 2.78 -4.23
C PHE A 272 -12.00 1.82 -5.37
N ALA A 273 -13.00 1.13 -5.91
CA ALA A 273 -12.81 0.25 -7.06
C ALA A 273 -12.36 1.05 -8.30
N GLU A 274 -12.97 2.20 -8.55
CA GLU A 274 -12.56 3.13 -9.61
C GLU A 274 -11.12 3.62 -9.42
N CYS A 275 -10.76 4.08 -8.21
CA CYS A 275 -9.41 4.49 -7.87
C CYS A 275 -8.39 3.41 -8.25
N SER A 276 -8.64 2.17 -7.81
CA SER A 276 -7.75 1.04 -8.08
C SER A 276 -7.68 0.69 -9.57
N LEU A 277 -8.83 0.74 -10.27
CA LEU A 277 -8.90 0.46 -11.70
C LEU A 277 -8.12 1.50 -12.52
N VAL A 278 -8.28 2.79 -12.20
CA VAL A 278 -7.54 3.87 -12.86
C VAL A 278 -6.04 3.72 -12.61
N MET A 279 -5.61 3.46 -11.36
CA MET A 279 -4.21 3.23 -11.05
C MET A 279 -3.66 2.00 -11.79
N LEU A 280 -4.44 0.92 -11.89
CA LEU A 280 -4.05 -0.28 -12.63
C LEU A 280 -3.90 0.01 -14.13
N ALA A 281 -4.83 0.76 -14.72
CA ALA A 281 -4.79 1.17 -16.12
C ALA A 281 -3.55 2.04 -16.41
N ILE A 282 -3.23 3.00 -15.53
CA ILE A 282 -2.03 3.83 -15.63
C ILE A 282 -0.75 2.99 -15.51
N ASN A 283 -0.70 2.04 -14.56
CA ASN A 283 0.44 1.13 -14.44
C ASN A 283 0.61 0.26 -15.69
N ALA A 284 -0.49 -0.26 -16.23
CA ALA A 284 -0.48 -1.01 -17.48
C ALA A 284 0.02 -0.14 -18.65
N LEU A 285 -0.47 1.09 -18.76
CA LEU A 285 -0.01 2.04 -19.77
C LEU A 285 1.50 2.28 -19.67
N LEU A 286 2.02 2.59 -18.48
CA LEU A 286 3.45 2.80 -18.26
C LEU A 286 4.29 1.58 -18.65
N PHE A 287 3.78 0.38 -18.32
CA PHE A 287 4.48 -0.87 -18.59
C PHE A 287 4.48 -1.24 -20.09
N PHE A 288 3.32 -1.16 -20.77
CA PHE A 288 3.20 -1.60 -22.16
C PHE A 288 3.72 -0.58 -23.19
N THR A 289 3.73 0.72 -22.84
CA THR A 289 4.19 1.76 -23.79
C THR A 289 5.67 2.09 -23.67
N ALA A 290 6.37 1.52 -22.68
CA ALA A 290 7.74 1.89 -22.33
C ALA A 290 7.90 3.43 -22.20
N LEU A 291 6.88 4.08 -21.62
CA LEU A 291 6.79 5.54 -21.53
C LEU A 291 7.98 6.12 -20.75
N LEU A 292 8.44 5.39 -19.73
CA LEU A 292 9.58 5.80 -18.89
C LEU A 292 10.92 5.79 -19.63
N ASP A 293 11.01 5.06 -20.76
CA ASP A 293 12.20 5.08 -21.63
C ASP A 293 12.18 6.26 -22.61
N LYS A 294 10.99 6.77 -22.94
CA LYS A 294 10.77 7.81 -23.95
C LYS A 294 10.61 9.21 -23.34
N VAL A 295 10.04 9.30 -22.15
CA VAL A 295 9.72 10.55 -21.48
C VAL A 295 10.56 10.68 -20.21
N SER A 296 11.11 11.87 -19.97
CA SER A 296 11.89 12.08 -18.75
C SER A 296 11.02 11.83 -17.50
N PRO A 297 11.51 11.06 -16.52
CA PRO A 297 10.79 10.79 -15.28
C PRO A 297 10.32 12.06 -14.56
N ARG A 298 11.08 13.17 -14.73
CA ARG A 298 10.71 14.50 -14.20
C ARG A 298 9.39 15.02 -14.77
N LEU A 299 9.19 14.88 -16.08
CA LEU A 299 7.95 15.30 -16.72
C LEU A 299 6.78 14.44 -16.29
N VAL A 300 6.99 13.12 -16.12
CA VAL A 300 5.94 12.20 -15.64
C VAL A 300 5.52 12.56 -14.20
N VAL A 301 6.48 12.85 -13.31
CA VAL A 301 6.17 13.28 -11.93
C VAL A 301 5.46 14.63 -11.93
N ALA A 302 5.89 15.60 -12.77
CA ALA A 302 5.23 16.90 -12.86
C ALA A 302 3.80 16.75 -13.38
N ALA A 303 3.59 15.99 -14.47
CA ALA A 303 2.27 15.73 -15.04
C ALA A 303 1.35 15.00 -14.05
N GLY A 304 1.88 13.97 -13.35
CA GLY A 304 1.14 13.26 -12.33
C GLY A 304 0.75 14.16 -11.14
N SER A 305 1.66 15.02 -10.68
CA SER A 305 1.37 15.97 -9.60
C SER A 305 0.32 17.02 -10.01
N LEU A 306 0.38 17.55 -11.24
CA LEU A 306 -0.62 18.47 -11.76
C LEU A 306 -1.99 17.80 -11.93
N LEU A 307 -2.01 16.56 -12.40
CA LEU A 307 -3.24 15.81 -12.56
C LEU A 307 -3.90 15.51 -11.20
N ALA A 308 -3.09 15.13 -10.20
CA ALA A 308 -3.57 14.93 -8.83
C ALA A 308 -4.08 16.24 -8.21
N LEU A 309 -3.41 17.37 -8.44
CA LEU A 309 -3.88 18.69 -8.01
C LEU A 309 -5.23 19.06 -8.64
N ALA A 310 -5.39 18.80 -9.94
CA ALA A 310 -6.66 19.05 -10.62
C ALA A 310 -7.78 18.20 -10.00
N GLY A 311 -7.52 16.91 -9.74
CA GLY A 311 -8.48 16.02 -9.09
C GLY A 311 -8.85 16.46 -7.68
N LEU A 312 -7.87 16.82 -6.85
CA LEU A 312 -8.11 17.35 -5.50
C LEU A 312 -8.88 18.67 -5.52
N SER A 313 -8.63 19.54 -6.52
CA SER A 313 -9.37 20.79 -6.70
C SER A 313 -10.84 20.51 -7.03
N VAL A 314 -11.11 19.54 -7.91
CA VAL A 314 -12.48 19.11 -8.22
C VAL A 314 -13.18 18.59 -6.95
N LEU A 315 -12.53 17.74 -6.17
CA LEU A 315 -13.08 17.19 -4.92
C LEU A 315 -13.31 18.27 -3.84
N ALA A 316 -12.48 19.29 -3.81
CA ALA A 316 -12.63 20.39 -2.84
C ALA A 316 -13.74 21.37 -3.21
N LEU A 317 -14.00 21.57 -4.50
CA LEU A 317 -14.95 22.57 -4.99
C LEU A 317 -16.34 22.01 -5.30
N HIS A 318 -16.43 20.74 -5.67
CA HIS A 318 -17.65 20.10 -6.12
C HIS A 318 -17.98 18.87 -5.27
N GLN A 319 -19.24 18.78 -4.82
CA GLN A 319 -19.71 17.73 -3.90
C GLN A 319 -20.80 16.83 -4.50
N THR A 320 -21.12 16.98 -5.80
CA THR A 320 -22.06 16.08 -6.46
C THR A 320 -21.36 14.76 -6.83
N ASN A 321 -22.12 13.66 -6.85
CA ASN A 321 -21.58 12.33 -7.13
C ASN A 321 -20.75 12.27 -8.41
N GLU A 322 -21.22 12.89 -9.50
CA GLU A 322 -20.54 12.89 -10.80
C GLU A 322 -19.16 13.54 -10.73
N TRP A 323 -19.05 14.70 -10.09
CA TRP A 323 -17.78 15.39 -9.90
C TRP A 323 -16.83 14.66 -8.95
N MET A 324 -17.38 13.93 -7.97
CA MET A 324 -16.55 13.09 -7.09
C MET A 324 -15.86 11.97 -7.87
N TYR A 325 -16.55 11.27 -8.78
CA TYR A 325 -15.91 10.26 -9.64
C TYR A 325 -14.83 10.88 -10.53
N ILE A 326 -15.08 12.03 -11.15
CA ILE A 326 -14.06 12.74 -11.95
C ILE A 326 -12.85 13.10 -11.09
N GLY A 327 -13.06 13.66 -9.89
CA GLY A 327 -11.99 14.01 -8.97
C GLY A 327 -11.19 12.79 -8.49
N VAL A 328 -11.88 11.68 -8.21
CA VAL A 328 -11.26 10.39 -7.85
C VAL A 328 -10.40 9.88 -8.99
N SER A 329 -10.93 9.82 -10.22
CA SER A 329 -10.18 9.39 -11.40
C SER A 329 -8.93 10.22 -11.65
N LEU A 330 -9.04 11.55 -11.60
CA LEU A 330 -7.90 12.46 -11.82
C LEU A 330 -6.81 12.31 -10.73
N THR A 331 -7.23 12.26 -9.47
CA THR A 331 -6.29 12.09 -8.35
C THR A 331 -5.57 10.74 -8.42
N SER A 332 -6.32 9.68 -8.70
CA SER A 332 -5.79 8.31 -8.83
C SER A 332 -4.86 8.17 -10.03
N ALA A 333 -5.20 8.78 -11.17
CA ALA A 333 -4.34 8.81 -12.34
C ALA A 333 -3.04 9.56 -12.05
N GLY A 334 -3.12 10.69 -11.36
CA GLY A 334 -1.95 11.48 -10.97
C GLY A 334 -1.01 10.73 -10.03
N THR A 335 -1.52 10.20 -8.94
CA THR A 335 -0.73 9.40 -7.98
C THR A 335 -0.23 8.09 -8.60
N GLY A 336 -1.06 7.44 -9.43
CA GLY A 336 -0.73 6.24 -10.19
C GLY A 336 0.39 6.43 -11.22
N LEU A 337 0.61 7.65 -11.73
CA LEU A 337 1.77 8.00 -12.56
C LEU A 337 3.04 8.13 -11.72
N VAL A 338 2.97 8.74 -10.55
CA VAL A 338 4.17 9.07 -9.76
C VAL A 338 4.76 7.86 -9.04
N LEU A 339 3.94 7.00 -8.44
CA LEU A 339 4.40 5.86 -7.63
C LEU A 339 5.30 4.87 -8.38
N PRO A 340 4.97 4.42 -9.63
CA PRO A 340 5.85 3.55 -10.38
C PRO A 340 7.17 4.21 -10.79
N VAL A 341 7.15 5.53 -11.05
CA VAL A 341 8.38 6.29 -11.36
C VAL A 341 9.35 6.28 -10.19
N ILE A 342 8.86 6.46 -8.96
CA ILE A 342 9.67 6.39 -7.76
C ILE A 342 10.34 5.01 -7.65
N SER A 343 9.56 3.95 -7.83
CA SER A 343 10.04 2.57 -7.77
C SER A 343 11.05 2.27 -8.88
N PHE A 344 10.80 2.75 -10.11
CA PHE A 344 11.70 2.63 -11.26
C PHE A 344 13.05 3.30 -11.00
N LEU A 345 13.03 4.56 -10.53
CA LEU A 345 14.26 5.30 -10.21
C LEU A 345 15.03 4.67 -9.05
N ALA A 346 14.33 4.18 -8.03
CA ALA A 346 14.95 3.49 -6.91
C ALA A 346 15.62 2.18 -7.34
N ALA A 347 14.98 1.40 -8.21
CA ALA A 347 15.54 0.16 -8.74
C ALA A 347 16.78 0.39 -9.62
N GLY A 348 16.81 1.49 -10.38
CA GLY A 348 17.95 1.86 -11.23
C GLY A 348 19.15 2.40 -10.48
N ALA A 349 18.94 3.02 -9.32
CA ALA A 349 19.99 3.73 -8.60
C ALA A 349 20.90 2.85 -7.73
N SER A 350 20.56 1.60 -7.43
CA SER A 350 21.35 0.72 -6.57
C SER A 350 21.31 -0.75 -6.97
N HIS A 351 22.40 -1.20 -7.58
CA HIS A 351 22.58 -2.63 -7.88
C HIS A 351 23.05 -3.46 -6.67
N ARG A 352 23.75 -2.86 -5.70
CA ARG A 352 24.35 -3.57 -4.56
C ARG A 352 23.49 -3.56 -3.29
N ALA A 353 22.61 -2.58 -3.12
CA ALA A 353 21.80 -2.39 -1.91
C ALA A 353 20.29 -2.31 -2.22
N LEU A 354 19.79 -3.09 -3.19
CA LEU A 354 18.40 -3.03 -3.64
C LEU A 354 17.40 -3.29 -2.50
N GLY A 355 17.70 -4.24 -1.61
CA GLY A 355 16.86 -4.56 -0.45
C GLY A 355 16.74 -3.40 0.52
N VAL A 356 17.85 -2.77 0.89
CA VAL A 356 17.88 -1.58 1.78
C VAL A 356 17.14 -0.41 1.14
N THR A 357 17.33 -0.22 -0.16
CA THR A 357 16.68 0.86 -0.93
C THR A 357 15.17 0.69 -0.99
N MET A 358 14.71 -0.51 -1.34
CA MET A 358 13.27 -0.82 -1.43
C MET A 358 12.62 -0.83 -0.04
N GLY A 359 13.33 -1.34 0.98
CA GLY A 359 12.88 -1.29 2.37
C GLY A 359 12.76 0.15 2.89
N GLY A 360 13.74 0.99 2.62
CA GLY A 360 13.70 2.42 2.95
C GLY A 360 12.57 3.16 2.22
N LEU A 361 12.33 2.83 0.94
CA LEU A 361 11.24 3.40 0.18
C LEU A 361 9.87 2.96 0.72
N ALA A 362 9.72 1.70 1.10
CA ALA A 362 8.51 1.18 1.72
C ALA A 362 8.25 1.84 3.08
N ALA A 363 9.30 2.04 3.91
CA ALA A 363 9.19 2.76 5.17
C ALA A 363 8.80 4.24 4.96
N ALA A 364 9.41 4.91 3.97
CA ALA A 364 9.05 6.27 3.60
C ALA A 364 7.58 6.36 3.15
N GLY A 365 7.14 5.41 2.32
CA GLY A 365 5.73 5.31 1.91
C GLY A 365 4.79 5.11 3.09
N ALA A 366 5.12 4.19 4.01
CA ALA A 366 4.32 3.93 5.20
C ALA A 366 4.27 5.13 6.15
N LEU A 367 5.37 5.90 6.27
CA LEU A 367 5.37 7.18 7.00
C LEU A 367 4.41 8.18 6.36
N GLY A 368 4.45 8.34 5.03
CA GLY A 368 3.52 9.18 4.29
C GLY A 368 2.07 8.77 4.54
N GLN A 369 1.77 7.48 4.43
CA GLN A 369 0.42 6.94 4.68
C GLN A 369 -0.04 7.19 6.13
N THR A 370 0.85 7.01 7.11
CA THR A 370 0.54 7.27 8.53
C THR A 370 0.18 8.73 8.75
N LEU A 371 0.99 9.64 8.21
CA LEU A 371 0.74 11.09 8.31
C LEU A 371 -0.55 11.48 7.56
N GLY A 372 -0.75 10.96 6.34
CA GLY A 372 -1.92 11.25 5.52
C GLY A 372 -3.23 10.78 6.17
N SER A 373 -3.26 9.54 6.66
CA SER A 373 -4.44 9.01 7.36
C SER A 373 -4.73 9.76 8.66
N THR A 374 -3.71 9.98 9.49
CA THR A 374 -3.86 10.63 10.80
C THR A 374 -4.29 12.08 10.65
N ALA A 375 -3.59 12.85 9.80
CA ALA A 375 -3.93 14.24 9.52
C ALA A 375 -5.27 14.37 8.81
N GLY A 376 -5.56 13.48 7.83
CA GLY A 376 -6.83 13.45 7.12
C GLY A 376 -8.02 13.28 8.04
N GLY A 377 -7.97 12.30 8.95
CA GLY A 377 -9.05 12.09 9.92
C GLY A 377 -9.23 13.23 10.89
N TRP A 378 -8.14 13.87 11.32
CA TRP A 378 -8.21 15.03 12.23
C TRP A 378 -8.71 16.29 11.54
N LEU A 379 -8.19 16.61 10.36
CA LEU A 379 -8.56 17.79 9.59
C LEU A 379 -9.96 17.71 9.00
N PHE A 380 -10.39 16.52 8.59
CA PHE A 380 -11.73 16.31 8.04
C PHE A 380 -12.83 16.65 9.07
N GLY A 381 -12.59 16.37 10.36
CA GLY A 381 -13.49 16.78 11.43
C GLY A 381 -13.45 18.30 11.74
N ALA A 382 -12.34 18.99 11.40
CA ALA A 382 -12.14 20.40 11.72
C ALA A 382 -12.55 21.34 10.58
N VAL A 383 -12.46 20.92 9.32
CA VAL A 383 -12.64 21.76 8.12
C VAL A 383 -13.56 21.06 7.11
N GLU A 384 -14.87 21.15 7.34
CA GLU A 384 -15.87 20.41 6.55
C GLU A 384 -15.85 20.73 5.04
N ARG A 385 -15.64 21.98 4.65
CA ARG A 385 -15.77 22.42 3.25
C ARG A 385 -14.51 22.27 2.38
N LEU A 386 -13.33 22.11 2.99
CA LEU A 386 -12.06 22.07 2.27
C LEU A 386 -11.25 20.81 2.63
N SER A 387 -11.94 19.71 2.91
CA SER A 387 -11.36 18.46 3.41
C SER A 387 -10.25 17.85 2.53
N PHE A 388 -10.21 18.18 1.23
CA PHE A 388 -9.16 17.74 0.30
C PHE A 388 -8.09 18.80 -0.01
N ALA A 389 -8.36 20.09 0.28
CA ALA A 389 -7.49 21.18 -0.14
C ALA A 389 -6.09 21.13 0.50
N TRP A 390 -5.98 20.67 1.74
CA TRP A 390 -4.70 20.54 2.45
C TRP A 390 -3.73 19.55 1.77
N LEU A 391 -4.26 18.55 1.04
CA LEU A 391 -3.47 17.58 0.28
C LEU A 391 -2.78 18.20 -0.94
N ALA A 392 -3.18 19.40 -1.35
CA ALA A 392 -2.50 20.13 -2.41
C ALA A 392 -1.10 20.62 -1.98
N ALA A 393 -0.88 20.89 -0.69
CA ALA A 393 0.39 21.42 -0.18
C ALA A 393 1.60 20.52 -0.49
N PRO A 394 1.62 19.20 -0.21
CA PRO A 394 2.73 18.34 -0.57
C PRO A 394 2.95 18.24 -2.09
N LEU A 395 1.88 18.29 -2.91
CA LEU A 395 2.02 18.27 -4.38
C LEU A 395 2.63 19.56 -4.91
N PHE A 396 2.23 20.73 -4.38
CA PHE A 396 2.89 22.00 -4.69
C PHE A 396 4.36 21.98 -4.28
N ALA A 397 4.69 21.43 -3.11
CA ALA A 397 6.07 21.29 -2.68
C ALA A 397 6.89 20.45 -3.66
N ILE A 398 6.33 19.35 -4.19
CA ILE A 398 6.96 18.53 -5.23
C ILE A 398 7.23 19.37 -6.48
N LEU A 399 6.22 20.10 -6.99
CA LEU A 399 6.36 20.92 -8.19
C LEU A 399 7.40 22.02 -8.02
N ILE A 400 7.39 22.70 -6.87
CA ILE A 400 8.38 23.75 -6.53
C ILE A 400 9.79 23.14 -6.51
N LEU A 401 9.99 21.99 -5.86
CA LEU A 401 11.28 21.31 -5.81
C LEU A 401 11.78 20.87 -7.19
N LEU A 402 10.87 20.42 -8.06
CA LEU A 402 11.21 20.08 -9.44
C LEU A 402 11.69 21.30 -10.24
N VAL A 403 11.16 22.50 -9.97
CA VAL A 403 11.55 23.73 -10.64
C VAL A 403 12.84 24.29 -10.05
N LEU A 404 12.93 24.44 -8.71
CA LEU A 404 14.02 25.13 -8.04
C LEU A 404 15.31 24.32 -7.95
N ARG A 405 15.23 22.98 -7.95
CA ARG A 405 16.40 22.10 -7.81
C ARG A 405 16.52 21.06 -8.94
N PRO A 406 16.79 21.49 -10.17
CA PRO A 406 16.96 20.56 -11.30
C PRO A 406 18.19 19.65 -11.14
N SER A 407 19.21 20.06 -10.36
CA SER A 407 20.39 19.24 -10.03
C SER A 407 20.09 18.01 -9.17
N TRP A 408 19.13 18.15 -8.26
CA TRP A 408 18.65 17.09 -7.39
C TRP A 408 18.05 15.91 -8.20
N TRP A 409 17.28 16.26 -9.25
CA TRP A 409 16.71 15.29 -10.16
C TRP A 409 17.75 14.65 -11.11
N ARG A 410 18.73 15.43 -11.59
CA ARG A 410 19.79 14.93 -12.49
C ARG A 410 20.69 13.90 -11.80
N ALA A 411 20.95 14.05 -10.51
CA ALA A 411 21.73 13.09 -9.73
C ALA A 411 21.05 11.71 -9.60
N THR A 412 19.71 11.66 -9.61
CA THR A 412 18.93 10.42 -9.59
C THR A 412 18.74 9.82 -10.98
N ALA A 413 18.50 10.63 -12.00
CA ALA A 413 18.20 10.18 -13.35
C ALA A 413 19.46 9.76 -14.16
N SER A 414 20.60 10.43 -14.00
CA SER A 414 21.82 10.09 -14.74
C SER A 414 22.43 8.75 -14.33
N ARG A 415 22.18 8.30 -13.09
CA ARG A 415 22.61 6.99 -12.61
C ARG A 415 21.70 5.85 -13.09
N ALA A 416 20.42 6.11 -13.32
CA ALA A 416 19.50 5.15 -13.93
C ALA A 416 19.79 4.94 -15.43
N ALA A 417 20.25 6.00 -16.11
CA ALA A 417 20.59 5.97 -17.55
C ALA A 417 21.99 5.40 -17.87
N LEU A 418 22.89 5.32 -16.87
CA LEU A 418 24.27 4.83 -17.04
C LEU A 418 24.43 3.32 -16.83
N SER A 419 23.36 2.53 -16.72
CA SER A 419 23.44 1.08 -16.80
C SER A 419 23.31 0.68 -18.29
N PRO A 420 24.42 0.41 -19.00
CA PRO A 420 24.31 -0.10 -20.36
C PRO A 420 23.65 -1.47 -20.32
N SER A 421 22.68 -1.65 -21.20
CA SER A 421 22.16 -2.94 -21.63
C SER A 421 23.31 -3.80 -22.20
N HIS A 422 23.96 -4.59 -21.34
CA HIS A 422 24.80 -5.70 -21.75
C HIS A 422 24.43 -6.95 -20.95
#